data_3a70ecfb5ea49956f231ec4545e0e4d3
#
_entry.id   3a70ecfb5ea49956f231ec4545e0e4d3
#
_cell.length_a   1.000
_cell.length_b   1.000
_cell.length_c   1.000
_cell.angle_alpha   90.00
_cell.angle_beta   90.00
_cell.angle_gamma   90.00
#
_symmetry.space_group_name_H-M   'P 1'
#
loop_
_entity.id
_entity.type
_entity.pdbx_description
1 polymer ?
#
loop_
_entity_poly.entity_id
_entity_poly.type
_entity_poly.pdbx_seq_one_letter_code
_entity_poly.pdbx_strand_id
1 'polypeptide(L)'
;VTETSLAGLSGELTTFGHRLMARVYYADTDFSGVVYHARYLEFLERGRSDFLRLAGVHHTELAEGKHGEKLVWVVRRMEIDFKAPAKIDDVLTIDTRTESLSGARIFMAQQIRRGDEVLIEARVEAAIISESGRPRRFPKEWIDVFMPQG
;
A
#
# COMPACT_ATOMS: atom_id res chain seq x y z
N VAL A 1 -21.84 -14.30 -0.67
CA VAL A 1 -20.40 -14.61 -0.72
C VAL A 1 -19.92 -14.91 0.68
N THR A 2 -19.36 -16.07 0.90
CA THR A 2 -18.83 -16.46 2.20
C THR A 2 -17.44 -15.86 2.40
N GLU A 3 -17.00 -15.73 3.66
CA GLU A 3 -15.65 -15.27 3.98
C GLU A 3 -14.57 -16.13 3.28
N THR A 4 -14.81 -17.43 3.19
CA THR A 4 -13.90 -18.38 2.56
C THR A 4 -13.62 -18.02 1.10
N SER A 5 -14.64 -17.55 0.35
CA SER A 5 -14.48 -17.20 -1.05
C SER A 5 -13.71 -15.89 -1.25
N LEU A 6 -13.59 -15.05 -0.22
CA LEU A 6 -12.86 -13.80 -0.26
C LEU A 6 -11.46 -13.89 0.33
N ALA A 7 -11.11 -15.01 0.97
CA ALA A 7 -9.86 -15.17 1.71
C ALA A 7 -8.60 -14.92 0.85
N GLY A 8 -8.66 -15.19 -0.45
CA GLY A 8 -7.53 -14.98 -1.35
C GLY A 8 -7.36 -13.56 -1.87
N LEU A 9 -8.31 -12.66 -1.57
CA LEU A 9 -8.29 -11.30 -2.08
C LEU A 9 -7.46 -10.34 -1.21
N SER A 10 -7.35 -10.65 0.06
CA SER A 10 -6.65 -9.78 1.01
C SER A 10 -5.35 -10.41 1.47
N GLY A 11 -4.41 -9.54 1.85
CA GLY A 11 -3.21 -9.94 2.57
C GLY A 11 -3.51 -10.12 4.05
N GLU A 12 -2.53 -9.82 4.88
CA GLU A 12 -2.65 -9.98 6.32
C GLU A 12 -1.94 -8.84 7.06
N LEU A 13 -2.45 -8.50 8.23
CA LEU A 13 -1.76 -7.61 9.15
C LEU A 13 -0.66 -8.40 9.85
N THR A 14 0.50 -7.79 9.99
CA THR A 14 1.66 -8.36 10.66
C THR A 14 2.03 -7.52 11.87
N THR A 15 2.99 -8.01 12.67
CA THR A 15 3.51 -7.23 13.79
C THR A 15 4.17 -5.92 13.36
N PHE A 16 4.60 -5.82 12.10
CA PHE A 16 5.27 -4.64 11.56
C PHE A 16 4.37 -3.76 10.70
N GLY A 17 3.23 -4.27 10.26
CA GLY A 17 2.33 -3.56 9.37
C GLY A 17 1.48 -4.52 8.57
N HIS A 18 1.85 -4.78 7.32
CA HIS A 18 1.00 -5.53 6.40
C HIS A 18 1.83 -6.29 5.37
N ARG A 19 1.28 -7.40 4.90
CA ARG A 19 1.87 -8.24 3.86
C ARG A 19 0.81 -8.64 2.85
N LEU A 20 1.12 -8.45 1.57
CA LEU A 20 0.28 -8.88 0.45
C LEU A 20 1.13 -9.68 -0.52
N MET A 21 0.59 -10.77 -1.04
CA MET A 21 1.27 -11.54 -2.08
C MET A 21 0.61 -11.31 -3.43
N ALA A 22 1.42 -11.30 -4.48
CA ALA A 22 0.95 -11.11 -5.84
C ALA A 22 1.80 -11.96 -6.79
N ARG A 23 1.15 -12.53 -7.81
CA ARG A 23 1.85 -13.23 -8.89
C ARG A 23 2.06 -12.29 -10.06
N VAL A 24 3.21 -12.40 -10.70
CA VAL A 24 3.49 -11.66 -11.93
C VAL A 24 2.84 -12.37 -13.10
N TYR A 25 1.96 -11.66 -13.79
CA TYR A 25 1.30 -12.14 -15.00
C TYR A 25 1.96 -11.55 -16.24
N TYR A 26 1.63 -12.11 -17.40
CA TYR A 26 2.14 -11.62 -18.69
C TYR A 26 1.92 -10.11 -18.85
N ALA A 27 0.75 -9.62 -18.47
CA ALA A 27 0.40 -8.19 -18.58
C ALA A 27 1.30 -7.27 -17.75
N ASP A 28 1.99 -7.81 -16.75
CA ASP A 28 2.90 -7.03 -15.91
C ASP A 28 4.28 -6.86 -16.52
N THR A 29 4.59 -7.63 -17.58
CA THR A 29 5.91 -7.67 -18.16
C THR A 29 6.03 -6.71 -19.34
N ASP A 30 7.27 -6.35 -19.65
CA ASP A 30 7.59 -5.53 -20.80
C ASP A 30 8.25 -6.38 -21.92
N PHE A 31 8.81 -5.70 -22.88
CA PHE A 31 9.44 -6.29 -24.05
C PHE A 31 10.60 -7.25 -23.72
N SER A 32 11.29 -7.02 -22.60
CA SER A 32 12.46 -7.82 -22.21
C SER A 32 12.09 -9.04 -21.35
N GLY A 33 10.81 -9.24 -21.03
CA GLY A 33 10.34 -10.37 -20.24
C GLY A 33 10.40 -10.16 -18.73
N VAL A 34 10.80 -8.97 -18.30
CA VAL A 34 10.77 -8.60 -16.88
C VAL A 34 9.60 -7.66 -16.61
N VAL A 35 9.25 -7.51 -15.35
CA VAL A 35 8.18 -6.59 -14.95
C VAL A 35 8.54 -5.17 -15.38
N TYR A 36 7.59 -4.52 -16.06
CA TYR A 36 7.73 -3.13 -16.47
C TYR A 36 7.90 -2.25 -15.23
N HIS A 37 8.90 -1.36 -15.24
CA HIS A 37 9.25 -0.62 -14.01
C HIS A 37 8.08 0.16 -13.40
N ALA A 38 7.19 0.71 -14.19
CA ALA A 38 6.02 1.43 -13.67
C ALA A 38 5.00 0.50 -13.02
N ARG A 39 5.01 -0.79 -13.32
CA ARG A 39 4.09 -1.76 -12.74
C ARG A 39 4.35 -1.97 -11.25
N TYR A 40 5.58 -1.77 -10.80
CA TYR A 40 5.88 -1.86 -9.36
C TYR A 40 5.12 -0.81 -8.55
N LEU A 41 4.83 0.35 -9.13
CA LEU A 41 4.01 1.37 -8.48
C LEU A 41 2.62 0.84 -8.16
N GLU A 42 2.05 0.05 -9.07
CA GLU A 42 0.74 -0.55 -8.86
C GLU A 42 0.76 -1.64 -7.79
N PHE A 43 1.80 -2.47 -7.76
CA PHE A 43 1.96 -3.46 -6.70
C PHE A 43 2.10 -2.78 -5.33
N LEU A 44 2.88 -1.72 -5.25
CA LEU A 44 3.04 -0.96 -4.01
C LEU A 44 1.72 -0.32 -3.58
N GLU A 45 0.97 0.23 -4.52
CA GLU A 45 -0.34 0.84 -4.24
C GLU A 45 -1.31 -0.21 -3.69
N ARG A 46 -1.35 -1.40 -4.29
CA ARG A 46 -2.20 -2.49 -3.79
C ARG A 46 -1.85 -2.87 -2.36
N GLY A 47 -0.56 -2.90 -2.03
CA GLY A 47 -0.12 -3.16 -0.66
C GLY A 47 -0.64 -2.11 0.31
N ARG A 48 -0.52 -0.84 -0.04
CA ARG A 48 -1.03 0.25 0.81
C ARG A 48 -2.55 0.22 0.95
N SER A 49 -3.25 0.03 -0.15
CA SER A 49 -4.72 0.02 -0.13
C SER A 49 -5.28 -1.16 0.65
N ASP A 50 -4.68 -2.33 0.51
CA ASP A 50 -5.09 -3.50 1.27
C ASP A 50 -4.80 -3.32 2.77
N PHE A 51 -3.67 -2.70 3.11
CA PHE A 51 -3.35 -2.36 4.49
C PHE A 51 -4.44 -1.45 5.10
N LEU A 52 -4.78 -0.37 4.38
CA LEU A 52 -5.81 0.56 4.83
C LEU A 52 -7.14 -0.17 5.05
N ARG A 53 -7.53 -1.02 4.09
CA ARG A 53 -8.78 -1.77 4.14
C ARG A 53 -8.83 -2.70 5.35
N LEU A 54 -7.78 -3.46 5.61
CA LEU A 54 -7.71 -4.36 6.75
C LEU A 54 -7.66 -3.59 8.07
N ALA A 55 -7.17 -2.37 8.05
CA ALA A 55 -7.17 -1.46 9.20
C ALA A 55 -8.51 -0.75 9.40
N GLY A 56 -9.48 -1.00 8.53
CA GLY A 56 -10.82 -0.42 8.65
C GLY A 56 -11.02 0.89 7.89
N VAL A 57 -10.04 1.31 7.09
CA VAL A 57 -10.13 2.54 6.31
C VAL A 57 -10.40 2.19 4.86
N HIS A 58 -11.59 2.56 4.37
CA HIS A 58 -12.03 2.25 3.02
C HIS A 58 -12.10 3.53 2.18
N HIS A 59 -11.48 3.51 1.00
CA HIS A 59 -11.48 4.65 0.09
C HIS A 59 -12.87 5.15 -0.26
N THR A 60 -13.81 4.23 -0.46
CA THR A 60 -15.19 4.59 -0.79
C THR A 60 -15.89 5.33 0.35
N GLU A 61 -15.66 4.90 1.58
CA GLU A 61 -16.24 5.55 2.75
C GLU A 61 -15.66 6.95 2.97
N LEU A 62 -14.37 7.13 2.70
CA LEU A 62 -13.75 8.45 2.75
C LEU A 62 -14.35 9.37 1.69
N ALA A 63 -14.48 8.88 0.46
CA ALA A 63 -15.03 9.67 -0.65
C ALA A 63 -16.51 10.02 -0.45
N GLU A 64 -17.25 9.19 0.28
CA GLU A 64 -18.65 9.43 0.59
C GLU A 64 -18.84 10.37 1.79
N GLY A 65 -17.76 10.73 2.49
CA GLY A 65 -17.83 11.63 3.62
C GLY A 65 -18.24 11.00 4.94
N LYS A 66 -18.05 9.70 5.11
CA LYS A 66 -18.40 9.01 6.37
C LYS A 66 -17.65 9.53 7.60
N HIS A 67 -16.50 10.15 7.39
CA HIS A 67 -15.68 10.71 8.46
C HIS A 67 -15.91 12.22 8.64
N GLY A 68 -17.04 12.75 8.18
CA GLY A 68 -17.46 14.14 8.34
C GLY A 68 -17.39 14.97 7.07
N GLU A 69 -16.35 14.83 6.28
CA GLU A 69 -16.22 15.46 4.97
C GLU A 69 -15.66 14.46 3.98
N LYS A 70 -15.83 14.76 2.70
CA LYS A 70 -15.29 13.91 1.62
C LYS A 70 -13.79 14.04 1.59
N LEU A 71 -13.09 12.91 1.68
CA LEU A 71 -11.64 12.85 1.76
C LEU A 71 -11.11 11.85 0.74
N VAL A 72 -9.95 12.12 0.21
CA VAL A 72 -9.22 11.18 -0.64
C VAL A 72 -7.75 11.13 -0.25
N TRP A 73 -7.14 9.98 -0.47
CA TRP A 73 -5.71 9.80 -0.30
C TRP A 73 -4.97 10.31 -1.51
N VAL A 74 -3.85 10.98 -1.29
CA VAL A 74 -2.94 11.37 -2.36
C VAL A 74 -1.51 11.00 -1.95
N VAL A 75 -0.75 10.51 -2.92
CA VAL A 75 0.69 10.30 -2.75
C VAL A 75 1.38 11.62 -3.09
N ARG A 76 2.19 12.11 -2.17
CA ARG A 76 2.92 13.35 -2.35
C ARG A 76 4.33 13.14 -2.87
N ARG A 77 4.97 12.04 -2.43
CA ARG A 77 6.35 11.75 -2.80
C ARG A 77 6.61 10.26 -2.66
N MET A 78 7.39 9.73 -3.59
CA MET A 78 7.90 8.37 -3.49
C MET A 78 9.38 8.37 -3.83
N GLU A 79 10.12 7.55 -3.10
CA GLU A 79 11.50 7.21 -3.43
C GLU A 79 11.52 5.71 -3.66
N ILE A 80 12.04 5.27 -4.78
CA ILE A 80 12.06 3.86 -5.16
C ILE A 80 13.44 3.47 -5.63
N ASP A 81 13.96 2.38 -5.05
CA ASP A 81 15.18 1.73 -5.50
C ASP A 81 14.81 0.43 -6.21
N PHE A 82 15.20 0.30 -7.46
CA PHE A 82 14.99 -0.90 -8.26
C PHE A 82 16.27 -1.74 -8.17
N LYS A 83 16.25 -2.77 -7.32
CA LYS A 83 17.45 -3.55 -7.01
C LYS A 83 17.62 -4.76 -7.91
N ALA A 84 16.53 -5.43 -8.26
CA ALA A 84 16.55 -6.59 -9.15
C ALA A 84 15.19 -6.75 -9.82
N PRO A 85 15.15 -7.30 -11.03
CA PRO A 85 13.89 -7.44 -11.76
C PRO A 85 13.10 -8.67 -11.33
N ALA A 86 11.78 -8.54 -11.38
CA ALA A 86 10.88 -9.68 -11.30
C ALA A 86 10.50 -10.14 -12.71
N LYS A 87 10.11 -11.40 -12.82
CA LYS A 87 9.78 -12.06 -14.09
C LYS A 87 8.39 -12.67 -14.01
N ILE A 88 7.85 -13.01 -15.19
CA ILE A 88 6.57 -13.71 -15.28
C ILE A 88 6.57 -14.95 -14.39
N ASP A 89 5.43 -15.22 -13.77
CA ASP A 89 5.19 -16.32 -12.84
C ASP A 89 5.84 -16.19 -11.46
N ASP A 90 6.71 -15.22 -11.26
CA ASP A 90 7.25 -14.96 -9.92
C ASP A 90 6.13 -14.63 -8.94
N VAL A 91 6.28 -15.11 -7.71
CA VAL A 91 5.41 -14.73 -6.61
C VAL A 91 6.12 -13.66 -5.79
N LEU A 92 5.49 -12.50 -5.69
CA LEU A 92 6.05 -11.35 -5.00
C LEU A 92 5.37 -11.19 -3.64
N THR A 93 6.15 -10.80 -2.65
CA THR A 93 5.64 -10.40 -1.34
C THR A 93 5.83 -8.88 -1.21
N ILE A 94 4.73 -8.18 -0.96
CA ILE A 94 4.74 -6.73 -0.77
C ILE A 94 4.54 -6.48 0.71
N ASP A 95 5.59 -6.00 1.39
CA ASP A 95 5.53 -5.65 2.80
C ASP A 95 5.37 -4.14 2.93
N THR A 96 4.45 -3.72 3.78
CA THR A 96 4.16 -2.30 4.03
C THR A 96 4.18 -2.06 5.53
N ARG A 97 4.89 -1.03 5.96
CA ARG A 97 4.85 -0.59 7.37
C ARG A 97 4.78 0.93 7.42
N THR A 98 4.16 1.42 8.47
CA THR A 98 4.14 2.86 8.74
C THR A 98 5.39 3.24 9.51
N GLU A 99 6.15 4.20 9.00
CA GLU A 99 7.32 4.74 9.71
C GLU A 99 6.92 5.84 10.67
N SER A 100 6.07 6.75 10.23
CA SER A 100 5.57 7.83 11.08
C SER A 100 4.25 8.37 10.56
N LEU A 101 3.51 8.96 11.46
CA LEU A 101 2.25 9.61 11.15
C LEU A 101 2.25 10.94 11.91
N SER A 102 2.26 12.05 11.18
CA SER A 102 2.44 13.37 11.76
C SER A 102 1.51 14.38 11.11
N GLY A 103 0.58 14.92 11.88
CA GLY A 103 -0.36 15.91 11.40
C GLY A 103 -1.24 15.37 10.26
N ALA A 104 -0.99 15.85 9.06
CA ALA A 104 -1.75 15.46 7.87
C ALA A 104 -0.99 14.50 6.96
N ARG A 105 0.17 13.99 7.37
CA ARG A 105 1.01 13.15 6.53
C ARG A 105 1.33 11.82 7.17
N ILE A 106 1.37 10.78 6.35
CA ILE A 106 1.82 9.44 6.73
C ILE A 106 3.04 9.08 5.88
N PHE A 107 4.04 8.49 6.54
CA PHE A 107 5.24 8.01 5.88
C PHE A 107 5.29 6.49 6.02
N MET A 108 5.33 5.80 4.89
CA MET A 108 5.35 4.35 4.84
C MET A 108 6.63 3.85 4.17
N ALA A 109 7.15 2.75 4.69
CA ALA A 109 8.22 2.00 4.05
C ALA A 109 7.64 0.75 3.45
N GLN A 110 7.99 0.48 2.21
CA GLN A 110 7.54 -0.71 1.51
C GLN A 110 8.70 -1.43 0.86
N GLN A 111 8.56 -2.74 0.72
CA GLN A 111 9.48 -3.53 -0.08
C GLN A 111 8.69 -4.56 -0.87
N ILE A 112 9.25 -4.93 -2.02
CA ILE A 112 8.78 -6.06 -2.81
C ILE A 112 9.92 -7.06 -2.85
N ARG A 113 9.62 -8.29 -2.47
CA ARG A 113 10.63 -9.35 -2.45
C ARG A 113 10.12 -10.62 -3.12
N ARG A 114 11.06 -11.39 -3.61
CA ARG A 114 10.81 -12.75 -4.10
C ARG A 114 11.55 -13.69 -3.15
N GLY A 115 10.79 -14.42 -2.32
CA GLY A 115 11.39 -15.12 -1.21
C GLY A 115 12.12 -14.13 -0.28
N ASP A 116 13.40 -14.36 -0.02
CA ASP A 116 14.21 -13.48 0.82
C ASP A 116 14.93 -12.37 0.03
N GLU A 117 14.86 -12.43 -1.29
CA GLU A 117 15.52 -11.42 -2.15
C GLU A 117 14.67 -10.17 -2.28
N VAL A 118 15.19 -9.03 -1.83
CA VAL A 118 14.53 -7.75 -1.97
C VAL A 118 14.76 -7.22 -3.37
N LEU A 119 13.69 -7.03 -4.13
CA LEU A 119 13.73 -6.52 -5.49
C LEU A 119 13.52 -5.01 -5.55
N ILE A 120 12.65 -4.50 -4.69
CA ILE A 120 12.27 -3.09 -4.65
C ILE A 120 12.26 -2.64 -3.19
N GLU A 121 12.80 -1.45 -2.94
CA GLU A 121 12.60 -0.72 -1.68
C GLU A 121 12.00 0.63 -2.00
N ALA A 122 11.02 1.05 -1.21
CA ALA A 122 10.32 2.30 -1.45
C ALA A 122 9.98 3.00 -0.15
N ARG A 123 9.93 4.33 -0.23
CA ARG A 123 9.36 5.18 0.82
C ARG A 123 8.28 6.03 0.19
N VAL A 124 7.17 6.14 0.88
CA VAL A 124 5.98 6.82 0.38
C VAL A 124 5.53 7.84 1.41
N GLU A 125 5.36 9.06 0.95
CA GLU A 125 4.69 10.11 1.74
C GLU A 125 3.31 10.31 1.16
N ALA A 126 2.27 10.15 1.99
CA ALA A 126 0.89 10.31 1.57
C ALA A 126 0.16 11.26 2.52
N ALA A 127 -0.96 11.78 2.06
CA ALA A 127 -1.82 12.66 2.83
C ALA A 127 -3.27 12.41 2.46
N ILE A 128 -4.19 12.83 3.33
CA ILE A 128 -5.60 12.92 2.96
C ILE A 128 -5.93 14.38 2.69
N ILE A 129 -6.71 14.60 1.65
CA ILE A 129 -7.13 15.95 1.27
C ILE A 129 -8.64 16.02 1.14
N SER A 130 -9.19 17.23 1.35
CA SER A 130 -10.60 17.54 1.13
C SER A 130 -10.88 17.76 -0.35
N GLU A 131 -12.15 17.95 -0.70
CA GLU A 131 -12.56 18.30 -2.06
C GLU A 131 -11.87 19.55 -2.59
N SER A 132 -11.54 20.50 -1.72
CA SER A 132 -10.83 21.72 -2.11
C SER A 132 -9.33 21.53 -2.26
N GLY A 133 -8.81 20.31 -2.04
CA GLY A 133 -7.40 20.01 -2.16
C GLY A 133 -6.58 20.34 -0.93
N ARG A 134 -7.22 20.62 0.19
CA ARG A 134 -6.50 20.99 1.43
C ARG A 134 -6.18 19.74 2.25
N PRO A 135 -4.94 19.63 2.76
CA PRO A 135 -4.59 18.54 3.68
C PRO A 135 -5.46 18.58 4.94
N ARG A 136 -5.77 17.40 5.45
CA ARG A 136 -6.53 17.24 6.70
C ARG A 136 -5.76 16.34 7.65
N ARG A 137 -5.88 16.63 8.94
CA ARG A 137 -5.27 15.79 9.97
C ARG A 137 -5.96 14.45 10.02
N PHE A 138 -5.18 13.41 10.28
CA PHE A 138 -5.73 12.07 10.47
C PHE A 138 -6.55 12.01 11.75
N PRO A 139 -7.68 11.28 11.74
CA PRO A 139 -8.39 10.97 12.97
C PRO A 139 -7.45 10.28 13.97
N LYS A 140 -7.60 10.59 15.26
CA LYS A 140 -6.72 10.03 16.29
C LYS A 140 -6.74 8.50 16.35
N GLU A 141 -7.90 7.90 16.09
CA GLU A 141 -8.06 6.46 16.09
C GLU A 141 -7.22 5.76 15.03
N TRP A 142 -6.83 6.46 13.96
CA TRP A 142 -5.98 5.90 12.92
C TRP A 142 -4.53 5.73 13.36
N ILE A 143 -4.08 6.55 14.30
CA ILE A 143 -2.71 6.48 14.81
C ILE A 143 -2.46 5.10 15.41
N ASP A 144 -3.41 4.61 16.23
CA ASP A 144 -3.28 3.32 16.89
C ASP A 144 -3.29 2.14 15.92
N VAL A 145 -4.00 2.31 14.79
CA VAL A 145 -4.16 1.25 13.79
C VAL A 145 -2.94 1.14 12.89
N PHE A 146 -2.36 2.27 12.48
CA PHE A 146 -1.28 2.28 11.51
C PHE A 146 0.11 2.21 12.13
N MET A 147 0.28 2.69 13.35
CA MET A 147 1.60 2.66 13.97
C MET A 147 1.84 1.32 14.66
N PRO A 148 3.02 0.72 14.46
CA PRO A 148 3.35 -0.51 15.16
C PRO A 148 3.34 -0.25 16.67
N GLN A 149 2.73 -1.16 17.40
CA GLN A 149 2.77 -1.13 18.86
C GLN A 149 4.05 -1.85 19.27
N GLY A 150 5.04 -1.06 19.54
CA GLY A 150 6.36 -1.57 19.87
C GLY A 150 6.51 -1.95 21.30
#